data_bb9d29dcc246df479e8a1dfede6a2627
#
_entry.id   bb9d29dcc246df479e8a1dfede6a2627
#
_cell.length_a   1.000
_cell.length_b   1.000
_cell.length_c   1.000
_cell.angle_alpha   90.00
_cell.angle_beta   90.00
_cell.angle_gamma   90.00
#
_symmetry.space_group_name_H-M   'P 1'
#
loop_
_entity.id
_entity.type
_entity.pdbx_description
1 polymer ?
#
loop_
_entity_poly.entity_id
_entity_poly.type
_entity_poly.pdbx_seq_one_letter_code
_entity_poly.pdbx_strand_id
1 'polypeptide(L)'
;MGRLDGKLSLITAAAQGIGRATVEAFARAGARVIATDVNMDKLAELKGLANVEIRRLDVLDAAAVNAAAAEIGRLDILFNCAGFVHSGTILEMPDKDLEFAFDLNVWAQVRTIKAFMPAMIEHGDGCIINMSTVASSWKAVPNRAAYSISKAAVIGLTKSIAADYTSKGIRVNAIAPGTVDSPSLHDRWRATGDFEAARKAFIARQPIGRIATPEEVAELALYLATATYTTGQVHVIDGGWTA
;
A
#
# COMPACT_ATOMS: atom_id res chain seq x y z
N MET A 1 -4.40 -11.95 24.13
CA MET A 1 -4.35 -12.51 22.79
C MET A 1 -4.40 -11.37 21.80
N GLY A 2 -3.44 -11.25 20.88
CA GLY A 2 -3.38 -10.18 19.91
C GLY A 2 -4.46 -10.32 18.83
N ARG A 3 -4.81 -9.22 18.16
CA ARG A 3 -5.85 -9.22 17.10
C ARG A 3 -5.47 -10.05 15.86
N LEU A 4 -4.18 -10.31 15.64
CA LEU A 4 -3.64 -11.08 14.52
C LEU A 4 -2.81 -12.31 14.96
N ASP A 5 -3.03 -12.81 16.18
CA ASP A 5 -2.33 -14.01 16.64
C ASP A 5 -2.48 -15.18 15.67
N GLY A 6 -1.36 -15.82 15.34
CA GLY A 6 -1.30 -16.95 14.41
C GLY A 6 -1.42 -16.59 12.93
N LYS A 7 -1.59 -15.32 12.56
CA LYS A 7 -1.66 -14.88 11.17
C LYS A 7 -0.27 -14.59 10.59
N LEU A 8 -0.06 -14.97 9.34
CA LEU A 8 1.13 -14.64 8.54
C LEU A 8 0.79 -13.54 7.54
N SER A 9 1.54 -12.44 7.58
CA SER A 9 1.37 -11.31 6.67
C SER A 9 2.61 -11.02 5.85
N LEU A 10 2.43 -10.57 4.61
CA LEU A 10 3.47 -9.99 3.78
C LEU A 10 3.14 -8.54 3.48
N ILE A 11 4.12 -7.66 3.66
CA ILE A 11 4.00 -6.22 3.45
C ILE A 11 5.08 -5.78 2.46
N THR A 12 4.68 -5.17 1.34
CA THR A 12 5.60 -4.61 0.35
C THR A 12 5.95 -3.16 0.65
N ALA A 13 7.12 -2.67 0.21
CA ALA A 13 7.66 -1.35 0.51
C ALA A 13 7.68 -1.06 2.02
N ALA A 14 8.19 -2.01 2.79
CA ALA A 14 8.15 -2.03 4.25
C ALA A 14 9.30 -1.25 4.92
N ALA A 15 10.26 -0.73 4.16
CA ALA A 15 11.45 -0.09 4.72
C ALA A 15 11.16 1.28 5.36
N GLN A 16 10.05 1.94 5.00
CA GLN A 16 9.72 3.28 5.49
C GLN A 16 8.22 3.61 5.38
N GLY A 17 7.80 4.72 5.97
CA GLY A 17 6.45 5.29 5.83
C GLY A 17 5.35 4.30 6.23
N ILE A 18 4.27 4.25 5.44
CA ILE A 18 3.09 3.43 5.72
C ILE A 18 3.43 1.95 5.83
N GLY A 19 4.29 1.43 4.95
CA GLY A 19 4.69 0.02 4.96
C GLY A 19 5.36 -0.35 6.29
N ARG A 20 6.35 0.45 6.74
CA ARG A 20 7.03 0.25 8.03
C ARG A 20 6.07 0.32 9.22
N ALA A 21 5.26 1.37 9.28
CA ALA A 21 4.28 1.53 10.35
C ALA A 21 3.30 0.33 10.41
N THR A 22 2.92 -0.21 9.24
CA THR A 22 2.05 -1.40 9.17
C THR A 22 2.78 -2.66 9.67
N VAL A 23 4.06 -2.85 9.34
CA VAL A 23 4.87 -3.96 9.91
C VAL A 23 4.84 -3.90 11.43
N GLU A 24 5.14 -2.73 11.99
CA GLU A 24 5.17 -2.52 13.44
C GLU A 24 3.79 -2.74 14.09
N ALA A 25 2.71 -2.24 13.46
CA ALA A 25 1.35 -2.41 13.96
C ALA A 25 0.90 -3.88 13.93
N PHE A 26 1.17 -4.60 12.83
CA PHE A 26 0.79 -6.00 12.70
C PHE A 26 1.59 -6.91 13.63
N ALA A 27 2.90 -6.66 13.78
CA ALA A 27 3.74 -7.40 14.73
C ALA A 27 3.26 -7.20 16.18
N ARG A 28 2.95 -5.95 16.59
CA ARG A 28 2.36 -5.66 17.90
C ARG A 28 0.99 -6.33 18.10
N ALA A 29 0.25 -6.54 17.02
CA ALA A 29 -1.04 -7.23 17.05
C ALA A 29 -0.91 -8.77 17.08
N GLY A 30 0.32 -9.34 17.07
CA GLY A 30 0.59 -10.76 17.17
C GLY A 30 0.83 -11.49 15.85
N ALA A 31 0.80 -10.80 14.71
CA ALA A 31 1.11 -11.42 13.42
C ALA A 31 2.59 -11.77 13.29
N ARG A 32 2.90 -12.85 12.57
CA ARG A 32 4.20 -13.00 11.91
C ARG A 32 4.19 -12.14 10.66
N VAL A 33 5.20 -11.28 10.51
CA VAL A 33 5.26 -10.31 9.42
C VAL A 33 6.50 -10.54 8.57
N ILE A 34 6.31 -10.76 7.27
CA ILE A 34 7.37 -10.73 6.27
C ILE A 34 7.40 -9.31 5.69
N ALA A 35 8.37 -8.53 6.15
CA ALA A 35 8.59 -7.17 5.70
C ALA A 35 9.49 -7.18 4.46
N THR A 36 9.01 -6.67 3.33
CA THR A 36 9.75 -6.72 2.06
C THR A 36 10.00 -5.34 1.47
N ASP A 37 11.20 -5.14 0.94
CA ASP A 37 11.62 -3.92 0.23
C ASP A 37 12.82 -4.23 -0.67
N VAL A 38 13.12 -3.32 -1.60
CA VAL A 38 14.38 -3.33 -2.37
C VAL A 38 15.52 -2.68 -1.57
N ASN A 39 15.21 -1.76 -0.65
CA ASN A 39 16.17 -1.06 0.19
C ASN A 39 16.45 -1.85 1.47
N MET A 40 17.42 -2.75 1.39
CA MET A 40 17.79 -3.62 2.52
C MET A 40 18.43 -2.87 3.68
N ASP A 41 19.12 -1.76 3.44
CA ASP A 41 19.76 -0.98 4.51
C ASP A 41 18.71 -0.38 5.46
N LYS A 42 17.68 0.26 4.90
CA LYS A 42 16.55 0.76 5.70
C LYS A 42 15.70 -0.37 6.28
N LEU A 43 15.49 -1.43 5.53
CA LEU A 43 14.71 -2.57 6.00
C LEU A 43 15.39 -3.26 7.20
N ALA A 44 16.73 -3.22 7.26
CA ALA A 44 17.52 -3.78 8.37
C ALA A 44 17.22 -3.11 9.73
N GLU A 45 16.68 -1.89 9.75
CA GLU A 45 16.24 -1.23 10.98
C GLU A 45 15.09 -1.97 11.68
N LEU A 46 14.37 -2.83 10.96
CA LEU A 46 13.30 -3.69 11.51
C LEU A 46 13.85 -5.00 12.10
N LYS A 47 15.15 -5.29 11.94
CA LYS A 47 15.78 -6.46 12.58
C LYS A 47 15.66 -6.36 14.09
N GLY A 48 15.27 -7.45 14.71
CA GLY A 48 15.11 -7.52 16.16
C GLY A 48 13.70 -7.20 16.66
N LEU A 49 12.79 -6.72 15.81
CA LEU A 49 11.39 -6.69 16.17
C LEU A 49 10.84 -8.13 16.27
N ALA A 50 10.15 -8.41 17.36
CA ALA A 50 9.55 -9.73 17.57
C ALA A 50 8.55 -10.03 16.43
N ASN A 51 8.58 -11.26 15.93
CA ASN A 51 7.71 -11.76 14.87
C ASN A 51 7.90 -11.09 13.49
N VAL A 52 8.99 -10.36 13.26
CA VAL A 52 9.30 -9.72 11.97
C VAL A 52 10.47 -10.43 11.30
N GLU A 53 10.23 -10.89 10.09
CA GLU A 53 11.23 -11.36 9.14
C GLU A 53 11.41 -10.29 8.06
N ILE A 54 12.67 -9.95 7.73
CA ILE A 54 12.95 -9.03 6.63
C ILE A 54 13.43 -9.79 5.40
N ARG A 55 12.96 -9.38 4.22
CA ARG A 55 13.31 -10.04 2.97
C ARG A 55 13.44 -9.03 1.83
N ARG A 56 14.50 -9.16 1.01
CA ARG A 56 14.58 -8.41 -0.24
C ARG A 56 13.55 -8.92 -1.23
N LEU A 57 12.70 -8.03 -1.74
CA LEU A 57 11.76 -8.34 -2.80
C LEU A 57 11.57 -7.12 -3.70
N ASP A 58 11.90 -7.29 -4.97
CA ASP A 58 11.54 -6.34 -6.01
C ASP A 58 10.20 -6.77 -6.63
N VAL A 59 9.17 -5.98 -6.39
CA VAL A 59 7.82 -6.25 -6.91
C VAL A 59 7.68 -6.01 -8.42
N LEU A 60 8.70 -5.42 -9.06
CA LEU A 60 8.79 -5.30 -10.51
C LEU A 60 9.30 -6.59 -11.17
N ASP A 61 10.02 -7.43 -10.41
CA ASP A 61 10.53 -8.73 -10.87
C ASP A 61 9.50 -9.84 -10.62
N ALA A 62 8.80 -10.23 -11.67
CA ALA A 62 7.79 -11.29 -11.59
C ALA A 62 8.40 -12.65 -11.17
N ALA A 63 9.64 -12.95 -11.56
CA ALA A 63 10.30 -14.20 -11.19
C ALA A 63 10.62 -14.20 -9.68
N ALA A 64 11.13 -13.10 -9.15
CA ALA A 64 11.38 -12.94 -7.72
C ALA A 64 10.09 -13.03 -6.89
N VAL A 65 8.98 -12.44 -7.36
CA VAL A 65 7.67 -12.53 -6.69
C VAL A 65 7.16 -13.97 -6.67
N ASN A 66 7.24 -14.68 -7.79
CA ASN A 66 6.82 -16.11 -7.88
C ASN A 66 7.70 -17.01 -7.01
N ALA A 67 9.02 -16.80 -7.00
CA ALA A 67 9.93 -17.54 -6.14
C ALA A 67 9.63 -17.30 -4.64
N ALA A 68 9.38 -16.05 -4.27
CA ALA A 68 8.97 -15.72 -2.91
C ALA A 68 7.67 -16.42 -2.51
N ALA A 69 6.67 -16.45 -3.40
CA ALA A 69 5.41 -17.12 -3.13
C ALA A 69 5.57 -18.65 -2.99
N ALA A 70 6.40 -19.28 -3.82
CA ALA A 70 6.69 -20.71 -3.72
C ALA A 70 7.40 -21.08 -2.42
N GLU A 71 8.31 -20.23 -1.93
CA GLU A 71 9.06 -20.45 -0.70
C GLU A 71 8.23 -20.15 0.57
N ILE A 72 7.47 -19.06 0.57
CA ILE A 72 6.64 -18.64 1.71
C ILE A 72 5.40 -19.54 1.83
N GLY A 73 4.86 -19.97 0.71
CA GLY A 73 3.61 -20.72 0.66
C GLY A 73 2.41 -19.83 0.95
N ARG A 74 1.59 -20.24 1.92
CA ARG A 74 0.34 -19.55 2.27
C ARG A 74 0.61 -18.29 3.10
N LEU A 75 -0.05 -17.20 2.71
CA LEU A 75 -0.26 -16.00 3.52
C LEU A 75 -1.71 -15.91 4.02
N ASP A 76 -1.92 -15.31 5.18
CA ASP A 76 -3.25 -14.88 5.64
C ASP A 76 -3.55 -13.45 5.17
N ILE A 77 -2.52 -12.59 5.11
CA ILE A 77 -2.68 -11.17 4.79
C ILE A 77 -1.59 -10.73 3.81
N LEU A 78 -2.01 -10.09 2.71
CA LEU A 78 -1.13 -9.44 1.74
C LEU A 78 -1.41 -7.93 1.75
N PHE A 79 -0.42 -7.11 2.14
CA PHE A 79 -0.50 -5.65 2.04
C PHE A 79 0.38 -5.12 0.91
N ASN A 80 -0.25 -4.71 -0.17
CA ASN A 80 0.37 -4.12 -1.35
C ASN A 80 0.58 -2.62 -1.15
N CYS A 81 1.68 -2.23 -0.53
CA CYS A 81 2.02 -0.85 -0.21
C CYS A 81 2.96 -0.17 -1.21
N ALA A 82 3.67 -0.94 -2.04
CA ALA A 82 4.61 -0.40 -3.02
C ALA A 82 3.93 0.58 -4.00
N GLY A 83 4.63 1.67 -4.28
CA GLY A 83 4.14 2.68 -5.22
C GLY A 83 5.03 3.91 -5.30
N PHE A 84 4.84 4.68 -6.37
CA PHE A 84 5.58 5.91 -6.62
C PHE A 84 4.66 7.02 -7.13
N VAL A 85 4.96 8.27 -6.77
CA VAL A 85 4.18 9.46 -7.13
C VAL A 85 4.92 10.26 -8.19
N HIS A 86 4.48 10.14 -9.46
CA HIS A 86 4.96 10.99 -10.53
C HIS A 86 4.33 12.39 -10.47
N SER A 87 5.09 13.38 -10.96
CA SER A 87 4.61 14.73 -11.18
C SER A 87 4.59 15.01 -12.69
N GLY A 88 3.57 15.70 -13.17
CA GLY A 88 3.40 16.10 -14.55
C GLY A 88 1.94 16.19 -14.95
N THR A 89 1.65 17.14 -15.86
CA THR A 89 0.36 17.24 -16.55
C THR A 89 0.28 16.16 -17.64
N ILE A 90 -0.89 15.96 -18.23
CA ILE A 90 -1.06 14.96 -19.30
C ILE A 90 -0.22 15.28 -20.55
N LEU A 91 0.04 16.55 -20.83
CA LEU A 91 0.82 16.98 -22.00
C LEU A 91 2.34 16.97 -21.74
N GLU A 92 2.76 17.14 -20.49
CA GLU A 92 4.18 17.22 -20.10
C GLU A 92 4.74 15.89 -19.64
N MET A 93 3.87 14.95 -19.30
CA MET A 93 4.26 13.64 -18.81
C MET A 93 4.86 12.78 -19.93
N PRO A 94 6.11 12.31 -19.81
CA PRO A 94 6.66 11.35 -20.77
C PRO A 94 5.91 10.01 -20.68
N ASP A 95 5.73 9.32 -21.81
CA ASP A 95 5.06 8.01 -21.83
C ASP A 95 5.69 7.00 -20.87
N LYS A 96 7.01 6.99 -20.75
CA LYS A 96 7.76 6.15 -19.79
C LYS A 96 7.34 6.34 -18.33
N ASP A 97 6.87 7.53 -17.95
CA ASP A 97 6.40 7.80 -16.57
C ASP A 97 5.04 7.15 -16.34
N LEU A 98 4.17 7.12 -17.35
CA LEU A 98 2.91 6.40 -17.29
C LEU A 98 3.15 4.89 -17.27
N GLU A 99 4.04 4.38 -18.11
CA GLU A 99 4.43 2.97 -18.14
C GLU A 99 4.97 2.52 -16.79
N PHE A 100 5.91 3.26 -16.22
CA PHE A 100 6.47 2.96 -14.90
C PHE A 100 5.43 3.09 -13.78
N ALA A 101 4.54 4.10 -13.85
CA ALA A 101 3.45 4.23 -12.88
C ALA A 101 2.51 3.02 -12.91
N PHE A 102 2.19 2.50 -14.09
CA PHE A 102 1.41 1.26 -14.21
C PHE A 102 2.20 0.05 -13.73
N ASP A 103 3.46 -0.07 -14.08
CA ASP A 103 4.28 -1.22 -13.69
C ASP A 103 4.41 -1.32 -12.16
N LEU A 104 4.73 -0.21 -11.47
CA LEU A 104 4.90 -0.22 -10.03
C LEU A 104 3.59 -0.10 -9.24
N ASN A 105 2.66 0.79 -9.64
CA ASN A 105 1.46 1.03 -8.86
C ASN A 105 0.35 0.00 -9.12
N VAL A 106 0.33 -0.64 -10.30
CA VAL A 106 -0.73 -1.57 -10.71
C VAL A 106 -0.20 -2.98 -10.90
N TRP A 107 0.73 -3.18 -11.85
CA TRP A 107 1.21 -4.52 -12.18
C TRP A 107 1.94 -5.19 -11.02
N ALA A 108 2.66 -4.45 -10.19
CA ALA A 108 3.29 -5.00 -8.99
C ALA A 108 2.23 -5.61 -8.05
N GLN A 109 1.09 -4.93 -7.83
CA GLN A 109 -0.01 -5.48 -7.04
C GLN A 109 -0.65 -6.70 -7.73
N VAL A 110 -0.83 -6.66 -9.05
CA VAL A 110 -1.34 -7.81 -9.81
C VAL A 110 -0.40 -9.02 -9.69
N ARG A 111 0.92 -8.81 -9.77
CA ARG A 111 1.93 -9.89 -9.63
C ARG A 111 1.86 -10.55 -8.27
N THR A 112 1.91 -9.77 -7.19
CA THR A 112 1.83 -10.29 -5.83
C THR A 112 0.50 -11.01 -5.57
N ILE A 113 -0.62 -10.45 -6.02
CA ILE A 113 -1.94 -11.07 -5.88
C ILE A 113 -1.98 -12.41 -6.62
N LYS A 114 -1.54 -12.47 -7.88
CA LYS A 114 -1.52 -13.71 -8.66
C LYS A 114 -0.62 -14.78 -8.04
N ALA A 115 0.47 -14.38 -7.42
CA ALA A 115 1.41 -15.31 -6.80
C ALA A 115 0.89 -15.90 -5.48
N PHE A 116 0.25 -15.10 -4.64
CA PHE A 116 -0.15 -15.52 -3.28
C PHE A 116 -1.62 -15.93 -3.14
N MET A 117 -2.53 -15.35 -3.93
CA MET A 117 -3.97 -15.60 -3.80
C MET A 117 -4.38 -17.06 -4.05
N PRO A 118 -3.75 -17.85 -4.95
CA PRO A 118 -4.13 -19.25 -5.13
C PRO A 118 -4.10 -20.07 -3.84
N ALA A 119 -3.04 -19.94 -3.03
CA ALA A 119 -2.95 -20.64 -1.74
C ALA A 119 -3.96 -20.13 -0.70
N MET A 120 -4.32 -18.83 -0.75
CA MET A 120 -5.40 -18.28 0.08
C MET A 120 -6.75 -18.89 -0.31
N ILE A 121 -7.04 -19.03 -1.61
CA ILE A 121 -8.27 -19.64 -2.13
C ILE A 121 -8.37 -21.12 -1.72
N GLU A 122 -7.28 -21.87 -1.87
CA GLU A 122 -7.23 -23.29 -1.47
C GLU A 122 -7.55 -23.47 0.02
N HIS A 123 -7.11 -22.53 0.84
CA HIS A 123 -7.41 -22.54 2.27
C HIS A 123 -8.81 -21.99 2.62
N GLY A 124 -9.46 -21.26 1.72
CA GLY A 124 -10.76 -20.65 1.96
C GLY A 124 -10.73 -19.39 2.85
N ASP A 125 -9.54 -18.80 3.11
CA ASP A 125 -9.38 -17.56 3.90
C ASP A 125 -8.17 -16.76 3.40
N GLY A 126 -8.38 -15.48 3.09
CA GLY A 126 -7.33 -14.55 2.69
C GLY A 126 -7.78 -13.10 2.76
N CYS A 127 -6.87 -12.23 3.15
CA CYS A 127 -7.09 -10.79 3.19
C CYS A 127 -6.05 -10.07 2.34
N ILE A 128 -6.52 -9.29 1.36
CA ILE A 128 -5.67 -8.45 0.51
C ILE A 128 -6.01 -6.98 0.76
N ILE A 129 -5.00 -6.17 1.01
CA ILE A 129 -5.15 -4.73 1.19
C ILE A 129 -4.30 -4.04 0.14
N ASN A 130 -4.91 -3.25 -0.72
CA ASN A 130 -4.26 -2.53 -1.81
C ASN A 130 -4.10 -1.05 -1.48
N MET A 131 -2.93 -0.48 -1.76
CA MET A 131 -2.69 0.95 -1.55
C MET A 131 -3.09 1.75 -2.80
N SER A 132 -4.20 2.52 -2.68
CA SER A 132 -4.61 3.55 -3.63
C SER A 132 -4.30 4.95 -3.09
N THR A 133 -5.14 5.94 -3.37
CA THR A 133 -5.08 7.31 -2.87
C THR A 133 -6.39 8.03 -3.17
N VAL A 134 -6.69 9.10 -2.44
CA VAL A 134 -7.78 10.02 -2.84
C VAL A 134 -7.47 10.77 -4.14
N ALA A 135 -6.18 10.99 -4.45
CA ALA A 135 -5.74 11.57 -5.73
C ALA A 135 -5.85 10.54 -6.88
N SER A 136 -7.04 9.99 -7.07
CA SER A 136 -7.41 8.99 -8.06
C SER A 136 -8.78 9.36 -8.66
N SER A 137 -9.76 8.48 -8.59
CA SER A 137 -11.14 8.76 -9.00
C SER A 137 -11.95 9.61 -8.00
N TRP A 138 -11.41 9.86 -6.79
CA TRP A 138 -12.09 10.64 -5.75
C TRP A 138 -11.85 12.14 -5.89
N LYS A 139 -10.61 12.54 -6.17
CA LYS A 139 -10.24 13.95 -6.24
C LYS A 139 -9.21 14.21 -7.33
N ALA A 140 -9.47 15.18 -8.18
CA ALA A 140 -8.46 15.68 -9.12
C ALA A 140 -7.37 16.47 -8.38
N VAL A 141 -6.12 16.14 -8.66
CA VAL A 141 -4.96 16.86 -8.13
C VAL A 141 -4.07 17.29 -9.29
N PRO A 142 -3.78 18.59 -9.44
CA PRO A 142 -2.92 19.08 -10.51
C PRO A 142 -1.55 18.39 -10.52
N ASN A 143 -0.97 18.24 -11.70
CA ASN A 143 0.36 17.64 -11.89
C ASN A 143 0.49 16.21 -11.33
N ARG A 144 -0.52 15.37 -11.55
CA ARG A 144 -0.56 13.97 -11.07
C ARG A 144 -1.13 13.00 -12.11
N ALA A 145 -0.99 13.27 -13.40
CA ALA A 145 -1.63 12.49 -14.45
C ALA A 145 -1.31 10.99 -14.33
N ALA A 146 -0.05 10.56 -14.48
CA ALA A 146 0.34 9.15 -14.39
C ALA A 146 -0.05 8.51 -13.05
N TYR A 147 0.17 9.24 -11.96
CA TYR A 147 -0.13 8.76 -10.62
C TYR A 147 -1.64 8.52 -10.43
N SER A 148 -2.46 9.52 -10.74
CA SER A 148 -3.91 9.44 -10.55
C SER A 148 -4.55 8.35 -11.41
N ILE A 149 -4.13 8.24 -12.68
CA ILE A 149 -4.61 7.21 -13.60
C ILE A 149 -4.28 5.81 -13.03
N SER A 150 -3.03 5.57 -12.66
CA SER A 150 -2.60 4.28 -12.12
C SER A 150 -3.30 3.92 -10.80
N LYS A 151 -3.50 4.89 -9.91
CA LYS A 151 -4.15 4.64 -8.61
C LYS A 151 -5.68 4.48 -8.74
N ALA A 152 -6.31 5.05 -9.77
CA ALA A 152 -7.70 4.75 -10.12
C ALA A 152 -7.85 3.29 -10.62
N ALA A 153 -6.88 2.78 -11.38
CA ALA A 153 -6.87 1.38 -11.81
C ALA A 153 -6.81 0.40 -10.61
N VAL A 154 -6.12 0.74 -9.52
CA VAL A 154 -6.09 -0.08 -8.28
C VAL A 154 -7.47 -0.21 -7.65
N ILE A 155 -8.32 0.82 -7.76
CA ILE A 155 -9.70 0.75 -7.28
C ILE A 155 -10.51 -0.27 -8.09
N GLY A 156 -10.36 -0.24 -9.42
CA GLY A 156 -10.97 -1.23 -10.31
C GLY A 156 -10.48 -2.65 -10.01
N LEU A 157 -9.17 -2.84 -9.85
CA LEU A 157 -8.56 -4.11 -9.48
C LEU A 157 -9.16 -4.67 -8.18
N THR A 158 -9.25 -3.84 -7.13
CA THR A 158 -9.80 -4.22 -5.83
C THR A 158 -11.25 -4.71 -5.95
N LYS A 159 -12.09 -3.97 -6.65
CA LYS A 159 -13.52 -4.32 -6.84
C LYS A 159 -13.71 -5.58 -7.67
N SER A 160 -12.91 -5.74 -8.74
CA SER A 160 -12.97 -6.92 -9.60
C SER A 160 -12.62 -8.19 -8.82
N ILE A 161 -11.53 -8.18 -8.04
CA ILE A 161 -11.14 -9.35 -7.23
C ILE A 161 -12.21 -9.66 -6.18
N ALA A 162 -12.79 -8.65 -5.53
CA ALA A 162 -13.87 -8.89 -4.57
C ALA A 162 -15.09 -9.55 -5.23
N ALA A 163 -15.50 -9.08 -6.41
CA ALA A 163 -16.63 -9.65 -7.14
C ALA A 163 -16.40 -11.13 -7.48
N ASP A 164 -15.18 -11.49 -7.89
CA ASP A 164 -14.86 -12.82 -8.38
C ASP A 164 -14.55 -13.84 -7.27
N TYR A 165 -14.00 -13.38 -6.13
CA TYR A 165 -13.36 -14.28 -5.17
C TYR A 165 -13.89 -14.18 -3.72
N THR A 166 -14.83 -13.29 -3.40
CA THR A 166 -15.42 -13.22 -2.04
C THR A 166 -16.09 -14.54 -1.65
N SER A 167 -16.78 -15.20 -2.59
CA SER A 167 -17.39 -16.51 -2.35
C SER A 167 -16.37 -17.64 -2.10
N LYS A 168 -15.11 -17.40 -2.39
CA LYS A 168 -13.98 -18.32 -2.15
C LYS A 168 -13.19 -17.98 -0.88
N GLY A 169 -13.75 -17.13 0.01
CA GLY A 169 -13.12 -16.73 1.26
C GLY A 169 -12.11 -15.59 1.13
N ILE A 170 -12.00 -14.93 -0.03
CA ILE A 170 -11.05 -13.82 -0.22
C ILE A 170 -11.71 -12.48 0.05
N ARG A 171 -11.17 -11.72 1.00
CA ARG A 171 -11.52 -10.32 1.21
C ARG A 171 -10.45 -9.43 0.60
N VAL A 172 -10.86 -8.43 -0.14
CA VAL A 172 -9.94 -7.45 -0.71
C VAL A 172 -10.51 -6.04 -0.57
N ASN A 173 -9.71 -5.14 -0.02
CA ASN A 173 -10.07 -3.74 0.15
C ASN A 173 -8.91 -2.84 -0.31
N ALA A 174 -9.21 -1.59 -0.60
CA ALA A 174 -8.21 -0.57 -0.84
C ALA A 174 -8.23 0.50 0.25
N ILE A 175 -7.07 1.03 0.59
CA ILE A 175 -6.93 2.26 1.38
C ILE A 175 -6.63 3.40 0.42
N ALA A 176 -7.32 4.52 0.60
CA ALA A 176 -7.13 5.74 -0.18
C ALA A 176 -6.76 6.92 0.75
N PRO A 177 -5.48 7.07 1.10
CA PRO A 177 -5.04 8.16 1.95
C PRO A 177 -5.09 9.53 1.26
N GLY A 178 -5.23 10.58 2.06
CA GLY A 178 -4.85 11.93 1.71
C GLY A 178 -3.34 12.14 1.75
N THR A 179 -2.89 13.27 2.32
CA THR A 179 -1.46 13.51 2.51
C THR A 179 -0.98 12.83 3.80
N VAL A 180 0.01 11.95 3.66
CA VAL A 180 0.63 11.20 4.77
C VAL A 180 2.09 11.62 4.90
N ASP A 181 2.55 11.86 6.13
CA ASP A 181 3.93 12.17 6.44
C ASP A 181 4.84 10.99 6.06
N SER A 182 5.84 11.24 5.22
CA SER A 182 6.74 10.21 4.75
C SER A 182 8.04 10.82 4.20
N PRO A 183 9.15 10.07 4.20
CA PRO A 183 10.40 10.54 3.58
C PRO A 183 10.20 10.95 2.12
N SER A 184 9.44 10.19 1.34
CA SER A 184 9.11 10.51 -0.06
C SER A 184 8.31 11.82 -0.21
N LEU A 185 7.47 12.17 0.77
CA LEU A 185 6.78 13.46 0.77
C LEU A 185 7.75 14.62 1.03
N HIS A 186 8.67 14.45 2.00
CA HIS A 186 9.68 15.45 2.31
C HIS A 186 10.62 15.69 1.14
N ASP A 187 11.02 14.65 0.40
CA ASP A 187 11.83 14.80 -0.81
C ASP A 187 11.10 15.62 -1.88
N ARG A 188 9.79 15.41 -2.05
CA ARG A 188 8.98 16.21 -2.96
C ARG A 188 8.86 17.67 -2.52
N TRP A 189 8.79 17.95 -1.22
CA TRP A 189 8.82 19.33 -0.72
C TRP A 189 10.15 20.00 -0.97
N ARG A 190 11.27 19.29 -0.72
CA ARG A 190 12.63 19.81 -1.04
C ARG A 190 12.78 20.12 -2.53
N ALA A 191 12.23 19.27 -3.39
CA ALA A 191 12.30 19.45 -4.84
C ALA A 191 11.54 20.68 -5.36
N THR A 192 10.66 21.32 -4.58
CA THR A 192 9.99 22.57 -4.97
C THR A 192 10.88 23.80 -4.83
N GLY A 193 12.00 23.71 -4.11
CA GLY A 193 12.87 24.84 -3.78
C GLY A 193 12.44 25.66 -2.56
N ASP A 194 11.17 25.53 -2.12
CA ASP A 194 10.65 26.16 -0.89
C ASP A 194 9.91 25.11 -0.05
N PHE A 195 10.64 24.49 0.87
CA PHE A 195 10.13 23.41 1.71
C PHE A 195 8.95 23.85 2.59
N GLU A 196 9.05 25.03 3.22
CA GLU A 196 8.01 25.48 4.16
C GLU A 196 6.72 25.92 3.42
N ALA A 197 6.83 26.59 2.31
CA ALA A 197 5.67 26.92 1.49
C ALA A 197 5.00 25.65 0.95
N ALA A 198 5.77 24.69 0.47
CA ALA A 198 5.24 23.40 0.03
C ALA A 198 4.54 22.66 1.19
N ARG A 199 5.19 22.54 2.34
CA ARG A 199 4.62 21.92 3.55
C ARG A 199 3.29 22.57 3.94
N LYS A 200 3.23 23.89 4.02
CA LYS A 200 2.02 24.65 4.33
C LYS A 200 0.89 24.39 3.32
N ALA A 201 1.22 24.38 2.02
CA ALA A 201 0.26 24.11 0.96
C ALA A 201 -0.30 22.68 1.02
N PHE A 202 0.53 21.69 1.39
CA PHE A 202 0.07 20.31 1.56
C PHE A 202 -0.80 20.13 2.81
N ILE A 203 -0.47 20.78 3.92
CA ILE A 203 -1.30 20.77 5.13
C ILE A 203 -2.67 21.39 4.84
N ALA A 204 -2.71 22.52 4.15
CA ALA A 204 -3.94 23.23 3.82
C ALA A 204 -4.95 22.45 2.96
N ARG A 205 -4.53 21.33 2.37
CA ARG A 205 -5.42 20.43 1.60
C ARG A 205 -6.41 19.71 2.52
N GLN A 206 -6.01 19.42 3.74
CA GLN A 206 -6.82 18.67 4.72
C GLN A 206 -7.53 19.62 5.67
N PRO A 207 -8.89 19.67 5.68
CA PRO A 207 -9.66 20.50 6.61
C PRO A 207 -9.34 20.27 8.09
N ILE A 208 -8.87 19.06 8.45
CA ILE A 208 -8.44 18.75 9.82
C ILE A 208 -7.22 19.58 10.29
N GLY A 209 -6.53 20.26 9.36
CA GLY A 209 -5.42 21.19 9.67
C GLY A 209 -4.04 20.54 9.84
N ARG A 210 -3.90 19.26 9.50
CA ARG A 210 -2.62 18.53 9.52
C ARG A 210 -2.58 17.44 8.47
N ILE A 211 -1.39 16.94 8.16
CA ILE A 211 -1.23 15.69 7.41
C ILE A 211 -1.38 14.49 8.36
N ALA A 212 -1.70 13.34 7.80
CA ALA A 212 -1.78 12.09 8.55
C ALA A 212 -0.38 11.56 8.89
N THR A 213 -0.27 10.78 9.96
CA THR A 213 0.91 9.97 10.23
C THR A 213 0.80 8.60 9.53
N PRO A 214 1.92 7.92 9.26
CA PRO A 214 1.90 6.55 8.74
C PRO A 214 1.15 5.58 9.65
N GLU A 215 1.22 5.77 10.96
CA GLU A 215 0.56 4.94 11.97
C GLU A 215 -0.97 5.01 11.87
N GLU A 216 -1.54 6.19 11.55
CA GLU A 216 -2.99 6.32 11.35
C GLU A 216 -3.47 5.47 10.15
N VAL A 217 -2.67 5.38 9.10
CA VAL A 217 -2.96 4.51 7.95
C VAL A 217 -2.75 3.03 8.32
N ALA A 218 -1.72 2.72 9.11
CA ALA A 218 -1.45 1.37 9.59
C ALA A 218 -2.56 0.83 10.49
N GLU A 219 -3.19 1.67 11.34
CA GLU A 219 -4.35 1.29 12.15
C GLU A 219 -5.57 0.95 11.27
N LEU A 220 -5.79 1.68 10.18
CA LEU A 220 -6.83 1.31 9.21
C LEU A 220 -6.50 0.00 8.51
N ALA A 221 -5.23 -0.24 8.14
CA ALA A 221 -4.80 -1.53 7.59
C ALA A 221 -5.05 -2.68 8.59
N LEU A 222 -4.75 -2.47 9.87
CA LEU A 222 -5.01 -3.44 10.94
C LEU A 222 -6.52 -3.71 11.12
N TYR A 223 -7.35 -2.67 11.05
CA TYR A 223 -8.80 -2.84 11.04
C TYR A 223 -9.25 -3.70 9.86
N LEU A 224 -8.81 -3.42 8.64
CA LEU A 224 -9.18 -4.16 7.44
C LEU A 224 -8.69 -5.62 7.47
N ALA A 225 -7.52 -5.87 8.06
CA ALA A 225 -7.00 -7.22 8.27
C ALA A 225 -7.92 -8.06 9.18
N THR A 226 -8.61 -7.43 10.13
CA THR A 226 -9.47 -8.10 11.12
C THR A 226 -10.98 -8.01 10.84
N ALA A 227 -11.41 -7.08 9.98
CA ALA A 227 -12.82 -6.83 9.67
C ALA A 227 -13.38 -7.89 8.71
N THR A 228 -14.10 -8.88 9.23
CA THR A 228 -14.56 -10.05 8.47
C THR A 228 -15.74 -9.76 7.52
N TYR A 229 -16.48 -8.68 7.73
CA TYR A 229 -17.64 -8.30 6.90
C TYR A 229 -17.34 -7.15 5.92
N THR A 230 -16.06 -6.84 5.71
CA THR A 230 -15.61 -5.72 4.87
C THR A 230 -14.79 -6.25 3.70
N THR A 231 -15.31 -6.10 2.47
CA THR A 231 -14.64 -6.49 1.23
C THR A 231 -15.13 -5.65 0.04
N GLY A 232 -14.30 -5.47 -0.98
CA GLY A 232 -14.62 -4.73 -2.20
C GLY A 232 -14.71 -3.21 -2.02
N GLN A 233 -14.30 -2.68 -0.87
CA GLN A 233 -14.45 -1.28 -0.53
C GLN A 233 -13.15 -0.49 -0.68
N VAL A 234 -13.32 0.82 -0.88
CA VAL A 234 -12.22 1.79 -0.84
C VAL A 234 -12.42 2.66 0.40
N HIS A 235 -11.49 2.57 1.31
CA HIS A 235 -11.52 3.28 2.59
C HIS A 235 -10.70 4.55 2.51
N VAL A 236 -11.40 5.68 2.48
CA VAL A 236 -10.77 7.01 2.49
C VAL A 236 -10.30 7.36 3.89
N ILE A 237 -9.07 7.86 3.99
CA ILE A 237 -8.48 8.41 5.22
C ILE A 237 -7.67 9.66 4.84
N ASP A 238 -8.30 10.84 4.88
CA ASP A 238 -7.77 12.03 4.22
C ASP A 238 -7.95 13.35 4.98
N GLY A 239 -8.39 13.29 6.23
CA GLY A 239 -8.61 14.47 7.06
C GLY A 239 -9.67 15.43 6.50
N GLY A 240 -10.65 14.90 5.76
CA GLY A 240 -11.74 15.65 5.16
C GLY A 240 -11.42 16.29 3.79
N TRP A 241 -10.29 15.92 3.16
CA TRP A 241 -9.90 16.53 1.88
C TRP A 241 -10.90 16.28 0.74
N THR A 242 -11.63 15.17 0.80
CA THR A 242 -12.65 14.81 -0.21
C THR A 242 -14.10 15.05 0.23
N ALA A 243 -14.30 15.59 1.42
CA ALA A 243 -15.63 15.90 1.94
C ALA A 243 -16.25 17.11 1.24
#